data_38606c5d2a24d8e6dba442349bb8cd2f
#
_entry.id   38606c5d2a24d8e6dba442349bb8cd2f
#
_cell.length_a   1.000
_cell.length_b   1.000
_cell.length_c   1.000
_cell.angle_alpha   90.00
_cell.angle_beta   90.00
_cell.angle_gamma   90.00
#
_symmetry.space_group_name_H-M   'P 1'
#
loop_
_entity.id
_entity.type
_entity.pdbx_description
1 polymer ?
#
loop_
_entity_poly.entity_id
_entity_poly.type
_entity_poly.pdbx_seq_one_letter_code
_entity_poly.pdbx_strand_id
1 'polypeptide(L)'
;MANRYFSRQSSAVICICALLVALNGCSSTVESQQTLIENVSVVDPVSGLTQSQQVLIEDGKIAAVVDTSQALTLNANAKRFDAQNRYLIPGLWDMHVHFVYDPTLTNEMADLFLDYGVTSVRDTGGDIEELVNLRDALPSPKPNIYISGPLLDGKFVVYDGSDTDRPPLGTGVLEPGAADATVAALKEAGADFIKIYELVQPETYAALAAAAKHRDMPIASHVPLMMTADSAGPMADSMEHLRNIELACASNWRELLAQRQQRIRNFTEGLGYALRAGLHSDQRIPAINNYDETRCNQVLDTLSSTIQVPTLRLNTVTHLKPFQREDWPAALAALPQATQFAWRARIDGLQQLMEIDPTFSKWSVFLIERLLARDVPIGAGTDTPIGLGIPGYSLHTELEFLVQGGMTPQQALYAATVTPAEFFNMADTSGRLTKGMRADLVLLKDNPLTDIRHSRSVEAVMLAGEWVRK
;
A
#
# COMPACT_ATOMS: atom_id res chain seq x y z
N MET A 1 -87.42 1.16 -10.15
CA MET A 1 -87.85 1.72 -11.46
C MET A 1 -86.66 1.50 -12.37
N ALA A 2 -86.55 0.41 -13.11
CA ALA A 2 -87.00 0.22 -14.47
C ALA A 2 -86.48 1.34 -15.40
N ASN A 3 -85.49 1.03 -16.28
CA ASN A 3 -85.76 0.59 -17.62
C ASN A 3 -84.48 0.21 -18.40
N ARG A 4 -84.56 -0.89 -19.06
CA ARG A 4 -83.80 -1.44 -20.16
C ARG A 4 -83.67 -0.49 -21.34
N TYR A 5 -82.63 -0.65 -22.20
CA TYR A 5 -82.77 -0.91 -23.62
C TYR A 5 -81.52 -1.43 -24.30
N PHE A 6 -81.69 -2.44 -25.04
CA PHE A 6 -80.94 -3.22 -26.02
C PHE A 6 -80.19 -2.48 -27.12
N SER A 7 -79.15 -2.90 -27.61
CA SER A 7 -78.70 -3.73 -28.79
C SER A 7 -77.78 -2.94 -29.75
N ARG A 8 -76.76 -3.42 -30.25
CA ARG A 8 -76.56 -4.22 -31.49
C ARG A 8 -75.09 -4.52 -31.68
N GLN A 9 -74.78 -5.80 -31.92
CA GLN A 9 -73.52 -6.30 -32.46
C GLN A 9 -73.32 -5.76 -33.88
N SER A 10 -72.08 -5.39 -34.19
CA SER A 10 -71.52 -5.36 -35.55
C SER A 10 -70.13 -5.91 -35.52
N SER A 11 -70.03 -7.13 -36.07
CA SER A 11 -68.80 -7.86 -36.30
C SER A 11 -68.00 -7.19 -37.42
N ALA A 12 -66.84 -6.59 -37.10
CA ALA A 12 -65.85 -6.22 -38.11
C ALA A 12 -64.72 -7.19 -38.08
N VAL A 13 -64.63 -7.99 -39.11
CA VAL A 13 -63.47 -8.89 -39.37
C VAL A 13 -62.26 -8.03 -39.78
N ILE A 14 -61.28 -7.91 -38.92
CA ILE A 14 -60.01 -7.27 -39.28
C ILE A 14 -59.03 -8.39 -39.61
N CYS A 15 -58.66 -8.51 -40.88
CA CYS A 15 -57.52 -9.29 -41.37
C CYS A 15 -56.26 -8.67 -40.84
N ILE A 16 -55.58 -9.31 -39.86
CA ILE A 16 -54.23 -8.95 -39.42
C ILE A 16 -53.24 -9.70 -40.33
N CYS A 17 -52.67 -8.98 -41.31
CA CYS A 17 -51.49 -9.40 -42.02
C CYS A 17 -50.32 -9.31 -41.05
N ALA A 18 -49.85 -10.43 -40.51
CA ALA A 18 -48.62 -10.52 -39.74
C ALA A 18 -47.41 -10.31 -40.66
N LEU A 19 -46.85 -9.08 -40.66
CA LEU A 19 -45.54 -8.82 -41.22
C LEU A 19 -44.48 -9.35 -40.21
N LEU A 20 -43.93 -10.52 -40.48
CA LEU A 20 -42.74 -11.01 -39.82
C LEU A 20 -41.55 -10.19 -40.33
N VAL A 21 -41.19 -9.10 -39.64
CA VAL A 21 -39.89 -8.46 -39.79
C VAL A 21 -38.88 -9.30 -39.07
N ALA A 22 -38.10 -10.09 -39.80
CA ALA A 22 -36.92 -10.74 -39.28
C ALA A 22 -35.91 -9.66 -38.90
N LEU A 23 -35.86 -9.30 -37.62
CA LEU A 23 -34.77 -8.54 -37.01
C LEU A 23 -33.57 -9.46 -36.99
N ASN A 24 -32.77 -9.49 -38.06
CA ASN A 24 -31.40 -9.91 -38.02
C ASN A 24 -30.66 -8.89 -37.16
N GLY A 25 -30.69 -9.09 -35.85
CA GLY A 25 -29.80 -8.41 -34.93
C GLY A 25 -28.37 -8.88 -35.24
N CYS A 26 -27.60 -8.08 -35.98
CA CYS A 26 -26.14 -8.18 -35.95
C CYS A 26 -25.72 -7.92 -34.49
N SER A 27 -25.62 -8.99 -33.69
CA SER A 27 -24.80 -8.98 -32.50
C SER A 27 -23.38 -8.78 -33.00
N SER A 28 -22.88 -7.55 -33.08
CA SER A 28 -21.46 -7.30 -33.14
C SER A 28 -20.91 -7.83 -31.79
N THR A 29 -20.43 -9.06 -31.78
CA THR A 29 -19.55 -9.54 -30.72
C THR A 29 -18.37 -8.59 -30.74
N VAL A 30 -18.28 -7.71 -29.72
CA VAL A 30 -17.05 -6.94 -29.48
C VAL A 30 -15.97 -7.99 -29.30
N GLU A 31 -15.04 -8.05 -30.25
CA GLU A 31 -13.94 -8.99 -30.20
C GLU A 31 -13.09 -8.59 -28.98
N SER A 32 -12.74 -9.57 -28.11
CA SER A 32 -11.95 -9.30 -26.91
C SER A 32 -10.59 -8.73 -27.29
N GLN A 33 -10.12 -7.76 -26.51
CA GLN A 33 -8.81 -7.17 -26.70
C GLN A 33 -7.73 -8.12 -26.19
N GLN A 34 -6.88 -8.61 -27.09
CA GLN A 34 -5.82 -9.54 -26.74
C GLN A 34 -4.43 -8.94 -26.93
N THR A 35 -3.54 -9.21 -25.98
CA THR A 35 -2.10 -8.95 -26.07
C THR A 35 -1.35 -10.22 -25.71
N LEU A 36 -0.48 -10.70 -26.60
CA LEU A 36 0.43 -11.81 -26.35
C LEU A 36 1.83 -11.27 -26.05
N ILE A 37 2.35 -11.57 -24.86
CA ILE A 37 3.75 -11.34 -24.50
C ILE A 37 4.50 -12.63 -24.77
N GLU A 38 5.46 -12.58 -25.70
CA GLU A 38 6.25 -13.73 -26.15
C GLU A 38 7.67 -13.69 -25.58
N ASN A 39 8.34 -14.85 -25.55
CA ASN A 39 9.76 -14.99 -25.17
C ASN A 39 10.05 -14.30 -23.81
N VAL A 40 9.32 -14.67 -22.77
CA VAL A 40 9.41 -14.06 -21.46
C VAL A 40 9.76 -15.08 -20.38
N SER A 41 10.55 -14.66 -19.39
CA SER A 41 10.76 -15.40 -18.13
C SER A 41 9.79 -14.88 -17.10
N VAL A 42 8.86 -15.71 -16.64
CA VAL A 42 7.85 -15.35 -15.63
C VAL A 42 8.44 -15.54 -14.24
N VAL A 43 8.42 -14.49 -13.43
CA VAL A 43 8.82 -14.51 -12.02
C VAL A 43 7.58 -14.29 -11.16
N ASP A 44 6.94 -15.38 -10.76
CA ASP A 44 5.80 -15.35 -9.86
C ASP A 44 6.28 -15.38 -8.40
N PRO A 45 5.81 -14.47 -7.52
CA PRO A 45 6.30 -14.35 -6.15
C PRO A 45 6.08 -15.61 -5.28
N VAL A 46 5.17 -16.48 -5.67
CA VAL A 46 4.85 -17.73 -4.95
C VAL A 46 5.59 -18.91 -5.56
N SER A 47 5.51 -19.10 -6.89
CA SER A 47 6.07 -20.28 -7.58
C SER A 47 7.50 -20.09 -8.07
N GLY A 48 8.04 -18.86 -8.05
CA GLY A 48 9.40 -18.55 -8.50
C GLY A 48 9.53 -18.35 -9.99
N LEU A 49 10.71 -18.64 -10.55
CA LEU A 49 11.06 -18.41 -11.97
C LEU A 49 10.61 -19.56 -12.85
N THR A 50 9.90 -19.25 -13.93
CA THR A 50 9.64 -20.16 -15.05
C THR A 50 10.08 -19.50 -16.36
N GLN A 51 11.04 -20.11 -17.03
CA GLN A 51 11.60 -19.60 -18.29
C GLN A 51 10.79 -20.05 -19.53
N SER A 52 11.06 -19.44 -20.66
CA SER A 52 10.50 -19.80 -21.96
C SER A 52 8.97 -19.80 -21.97
N GLN A 53 8.38 -18.76 -21.42
CA GLN A 53 6.94 -18.61 -21.35
C GLN A 53 6.40 -17.63 -22.39
N GLN A 54 5.10 -17.76 -22.65
CA GLN A 54 4.26 -16.74 -23.28
C GLN A 54 3.06 -16.47 -22.38
N VAL A 55 2.66 -15.19 -22.31
CA VAL A 55 1.56 -14.72 -21.47
C VAL A 55 0.51 -14.08 -22.35
N LEU A 56 -0.68 -14.66 -22.36
CA LEU A 56 -1.84 -14.10 -23.06
C LEU A 56 -2.64 -13.23 -22.09
N ILE A 57 -2.83 -11.98 -22.46
CA ILE A 57 -3.70 -11.02 -21.80
C ILE A 57 -4.96 -10.88 -22.62
N GLU A 58 -6.11 -10.92 -21.97
CA GLU A 58 -7.43 -10.74 -22.56
C GLU A 58 -8.30 -9.88 -21.66
N ASP A 59 -8.84 -8.79 -22.19
CA ASP A 59 -9.70 -7.85 -21.48
C ASP A 59 -9.15 -7.42 -20.10
N GLY A 60 -7.86 -7.08 -20.06
CA GLY A 60 -7.18 -6.60 -18.86
C GLY A 60 -6.79 -7.66 -17.85
N LYS A 61 -6.95 -8.96 -18.16
CA LYS A 61 -6.59 -10.08 -17.28
C LYS A 61 -5.64 -11.04 -17.94
N ILE A 62 -4.89 -11.78 -17.14
CA ILE A 62 -4.06 -12.90 -17.60
C ILE A 62 -5.00 -14.05 -17.99
N ALA A 63 -5.12 -14.34 -19.28
CA ALA A 63 -5.91 -15.45 -19.81
C ALA A 63 -5.15 -16.77 -19.77
N ALA A 64 -3.83 -16.74 -20.04
CA ALA A 64 -2.96 -17.91 -19.98
C ALA A 64 -1.51 -17.53 -19.71
N VAL A 65 -0.79 -18.42 -19.01
CA VAL A 65 0.67 -18.43 -18.90
C VAL A 65 1.10 -19.84 -19.29
N VAL A 66 1.81 -19.99 -20.40
CA VAL A 66 2.14 -21.30 -20.95
C VAL A 66 3.54 -21.31 -21.59
N ASP A 67 4.12 -22.48 -21.73
CA ASP A 67 5.40 -22.67 -22.43
C ASP A 67 5.32 -22.19 -23.88
N THR A 68 6.39 -21.60 -24.40
CA THR A 68 6.47 -21.08 -25.79
C THR A 68 6.20 -22.14 -26.88
N SER A 69 6.34 -23.43 -26.53
CA SER A 69 6.01 -24.54 -27.48
C SER A 69 4.51 -24.81 -27.60
N GLN A 70 3.67 -24.27 -26.67
CA GLN A 70 2.24 -24.48 -26.72
C GLN A 70 1.56 -23.46 -27.64
N ALA A 71 0.73 -23.97 -28.55
CA ALA A 71 -0.04 -23.09 -29.44
C ALA A 71 -1.20 -22.45 -28.69
N LEU A 72 -1.33 -21.12 -28.81
CA LEU A 72 -2.46 -20.36 -28.36
C LEU A 72 -3.36 -19.92 -29.51
N THR A 73 -4.67 -19.96 -29.31
CA THR A 73 -5.62 -19.40 -30.28
C THR A 73 -5.75 -17.92 -30.00
N LEU A 74 -5.43 -17.10 -30.99
CA LEU A 74 -5.48 -15.64 -30.90
C LEU A 74 -6.52 -15.08 -31.85
N ASN A 75 -7.11 -13.96 -31.47
CA ASN A 75 -7.96 -13.15 -32.32
C ASN A 75 -7.11 -12.54 -33.48
N ALA A 76 -7.76 -12.21 -34.58
CA ALA A 76 -7.08 -11.60 -35.75
C ALA A 76 -6.38 -10.27 -35.40
N ASN A 77 -6.88 -9.54 -34.43
CA ASN A 77 -6.37 -8.23 -34.02
C ASN A 77 -5.48 -8.29 -32.76
N ALA A 78 -5.07 -9.48 -32.30
CA ALA A 78 -4.21 -9.65 -31.14
C ALA A 78 -2.88 -8.91 -31.30
N LYS A 79 -2.54 -8.07 -30.35
CA LYS A 79 -1.23 -7.40 -30.30
C LYS A 79 -0.17 -8.40 -29.86
N ARG A 80 1.05 -8.32 -30.42
CA ARG A 80 2.18 -9.15 -30.01
C ARG A 80 3.31 -8.28 -29.50
N PHE A 81 3.93 -8.72 -28.41
CA PHE A 81 5.06 -8.05 -27.78
C PHE A 81 6.15 -9.10 -27.47
N ASP A 82 7.29 -8.98 -28.13
CA ASP A 82 8.46 -9.83 -27.88
C ASP A 82 9.24 -9.29 -26.67
N ALA A 83 9.21 -10.01 -25.56
CA ALA A 83 9.91 -9.65 -24.32
C ALA A 83 11.42 -9.98 -24.36
N GLN A 84 11.95 -10.55 -25.44
CA GLN A 84 13.39 -10.78 -25.63
C GLN A 84 14.06 -11.54 -24.47
N ASN A 85 13.40 -12.53 -23.91
CA ASN A 85 13.81 -13.33 -22.74
C ASN A 85 13.99 -12.53 -21.44
N ARG A 86 13.37 -11.37 -21.31
CA ARG A 86 13.34 -10.57 -20.10
C ARG A 86 12.42 -11.15 -19.03
N TYR A 87 12.33 -10.49 -17.88
CA TYR A 87 11.68 -11.00 -16.67
C TYR A 87 10.39 -10.25 -16.42
N LEU A 88 9.27 -10.96 -16.36
CA LEU A 88 7.96 -10.40 -16.04
C LEU A 88 7.65 -10.68 -14.58
N ILE A 89 7.29 -9.64 -13.83
CA ILE A 89 6.79 -9.71 -12.46
C ILE A 89 5.39 -9.12 -12.39
N PRO A 90 4.59 -9.41 -11.33
CA PRO A 90 3.38 -8.64 -11.06
C PRO A 90 3.72 -7.17 -10.81
N GLY A 91 2.78 -6.28 -11.07
CA GLY A 91 2.91 -4.88 -10.70
C GLY A 91 3.18 -4.70 -9.22
N LEU A 92 4.14 -3.85 -8.87
CA LEU A 92 4.55 -3.62 -7.48
C LEU A 92 3.52 -2.74 -6.76
N TRP A 93 3.42 -2.96 -5.45
CA TRP A 93 2.64 -2.15 -4.52
C TRP A 93 3.56 -1.43 -3.53
N ASP A 94 3.24 -0.16 -3.24
CA ASP A 94 3.77 0.56 -2.07
C ASP A 94 2.67 0.66 -1.01
N MET A 95 2.82 -0.06 0.11
CA MET A 95 1.80 -0.15 1.16
C MET A 95 1.75 1.07 2.08
N HIS A 96 2.59 2.09 1.87
CA HIS A 96 2.60 3.25 2.76
C HIS A 96 3.11 4.50 2.05
N VAL A 97 2.18 5.34 1.59
CA VAL A 97 2.49 6.62 0.94
C VAL A 97 1.57 7.74 1.45
N HIS A 98 1.92 8.99 1.13
CA HIS A 98 1.15 10.19 1.48
C HIS A 98 1.16 11.19 0.33
N PHE A 99 0.15 11.18 -0.52
CA PHE A 99 0.07 12.07 -1.69
C PHE A 99 -0.02 13.56 -1.32
N VAL A 100 -0.69 13.86 -0.21
CA VAL A 100 -0.94 15.24 0.21
C VAL A 100 0.06 15.77 1.25
N TYR A 101 1.16 15.03 1.50
CA TYR A 101 2.19 15.46 2.46
C TYR A 101 3.06 16.61 1.93
N ASP A 102 3.45 16.55 0.66
CA ASP A 102 4.25 17.57 -0.01
C ASP A 102 3.51 18.07 -1.24
N PRO A 103 2.86 19.26 -1.17
CA PRO A 103 2.07 19.79 -2.28
C PRO A 103 2.88 20.00 -3.58
N THR A 104 4.21 20.10 -3.48
CA THR A 104 5.09 20.24 -4.66
C THR A 104 5.28 18.93 -5.43
N LEU A 105 4.87 17.79 -4.85
CA LEU A 105 5.00 16.46 -5.44
C LEU A 105 3.66 15.83 -5.82
N THR A 106 2.57 16.27 -5.24
CA THR A 106 1.25 15.62 -5.33
C THR A 106 0.87 15.17 -6.75
N ASN A 107 1.03 16.04 -7.75
CA ASN A 107 0.62 15.76 -9.13
C ASN A 107 1.58 14.80 -9.86
N GLU A 108 2.86 14.82 -9.52
CA GLU A 108 3.90 14.05 -10.19
C GLU A 108 4.09 12.66 -9.60
N MET A 109 3.59 12.42 -8.36
CA MET A 109 3.78 11.14 -7.67
C MET A 109 3.24 9.96 -8.48
N ALA A 110 2.10 10.12 -9.14
CA ALA A 110 1.46 9.05 -9.90
C ALA A 110 2.34 8.57 -11.07
N ASP A 111 2.92 9.50 -11.83
CA ASP A 111 3.84 9.19 -12.93
C ASP A 111 5.13 8.56 -12.42
N LEU A 112 5.71 9.11 -11.35
CA LEU A 112 6.91 8.56 -10.74
C LEU A 112 6.71 7.13 -10.23
N PHE A 113 5.57 6.80 -9.62
CA PHE A 113 5.26 5.43 -9.23
C PHE A 113 5.28 4.48 -10.43
N LEU A 114 4.62 4.85 -11.53
CA LEU A 114 4.57 4.03 -12.74
C LEU A 114 5.94 3.88 -13.40
N ASP A 115 6.77 4.92 -13.41
CA ASP A 115 8.12 4.88 -13.99
C ASP A 115 9.02 3.83 -13.30
N TYR A 116 8.74 3.54 -12.02
CA TYR A 116 9.44 2.51 -11.24
C TYR A 116 8.64 1.21 -11.07
N GLY A 117 7.59 0.97 -11.88
CA GLY A 117 6.82 -0.27 -11.85
C GLY A 117 5.88 -0.44 -10.68
N VAL A 118 5.61 0.64 -9.92
CA VAL A 118 4.62 0.63 -8.84
C VAL A 118 3.26 0.91 -9.45
N THR A 119 2.43 -0.12 -9.53
CA THR A 119 1.11 -0.08 -10.16
C THR A 119 -0.04 0.13 -9.18
N SER A 120 0.24 0.01 -7.90
CA SER A 120 -0.74 0.20 -6.84
C SER A 120 -0.10 0.81 -5.60
N VAL A 121 -0.84 1.68 -4.91
CA VAL A 121 -0.35 2.37 -3.71
C VAL A 121 -1.44 2.47 -2.65
N ARG A 122 -1.02 2.46 -1.38
CA ARG A 122 -1.89 2.64 -0.21
C ARG A 122 -1.54 3.97 0.47
N ASP A 123 -2.38 5.00 0.26
CA ASP A 123 -2.25 6.28 0.94
C ASP A 123 -2.82 6.19 2.35
N THR A 124 -1.96 6.46 3.33
CA THR A 124 -2.22 6.19 4.74
C THR A 124 -2.51 7.44 5.57
N GLY A 125 -2.84 8.57 4.95
CA GLY A 125 -3.23 9.76 5.72
C GLY A 125 -3.41 11.03 4.93
N GLY A 126 -4.54 11.71 5.13
CA GLY A 126 -4.92 12.98 4.54
C GLY A 126 -6.41 13.24 4.71
N ASP A 127 -6.85 14.45 4.40
CA ASP A 127 -8.28 14.74 4.36
C ASP A 127 -8.98 13.84 3.33
N ILE A 128 -10.12 13.23 3.70
CA ILE A 128 -10.78 12.24 2.85
C ILE A 128 -11.32 12.86 1.56
N GLU A 129 -11.89 14.06 1.61
CA GLU A 129 -12.42 14.73 0.42
C GLU A 129 -11.29 15.15 -0.52
N GLU A 130 -10.17 15.63 0.03
CA GLU A 130 -8.97 15.97 -0.74
C GLU A 130 -8.40 14.73 -1.44
N LEU A 131 -8.26 13.60 -0.75
CA LEU A 131 -7.73 12.36 -1.30
C LEU A 131 -8.65 11.75 -2.37
N VAL A 132 -9.98 11.77 -2.17
CA VAL A 132 -10.96 11.32 -3.17
C VAL A 132 -10.89 12.20 -4.42
N ASN A 133 -10.91 13.52 -4.23
CA ASN A 133 -10.81 14.47 -5.35
C ASN A 133 -9.50 14.31 -6.12
N LEU A 134 -8.38 14.13 -5.42
CA LEU A 134 -7.09 13.88 -6.03
C LEU A 134 -7.10 12.57 -6.84
N ARG A 135 -7.53 11.48 -6.22
CA ARG A 135 -7.61 10.17 -6.88
C ARG A 135 -8.43 10.24 -8.16
N ASP A 136 -9.56 10.95 -8.14
CA ASP A 136 -10.46 11.05 -9.28
C ASP A 136 -9.94 12.01 -10.37
N ALA A 137 -9.27 13.10 -9.97
CA ALA A 137 -8.77 14.14 -10.89
C ALA A 137 -7.45 13.77 -11.57
N LEU A 138 -6.62 12.90 -10.98
CA LEU A 138 -5.36 12.48 -11.59
C LEU A 138 -5.61 11.86 -12.97
N PRO A 139 -4.85 12.29 -14.01
CA PRO A 139 -5.01 11.77 -15.37
C PRO A 139 -4.59 10.30 -15.46
N SER A 140 -5.21 9.57 -16.39
CA SER A 140 -4.74 8.22 -16.75
C SER A 140 -3.58 8.31 -17.77
N PRO A 141 -2.58 7.40 -17.72
CA PRO A 141 -2.49 6.27 -16.79
C PRO A 141 -2.03 6.69 -15.40
N LYS A 142 -2.61 6.10 -14.37
CA LYS A 142 -2.21 6.31 -12.96
C LYS A 142 -2.24 4.97 -12.22
N PRO A 143 -1.47 4.79 -11.12
CA PRO A 143 -1.56 3.59 -10.30
C PRO A 143 -2.95 3.46 -9.67
N ASN A 144 -3.27 2.26 -9.21
CA ASN A 144 -4.43 2.07 -8.35
C ASN A 144 -4.15 2.71 -6.99
N ILE A 145 -4.99 3.65 -6.56
CA ILE A 145 -4.79 4.42 -5.34
C ILE A 145 -5.86 4.01 -4.32
N TYR A 146 -5.44 3.38 -3.22
CA TYR A 146 -6.28 3.03 -2.08
C TYR A 146 -6.03 4.02 -0.95
N ILE A 147 -7.08 4.58 -0.37
CA ILE A 147 -6.99 5.71 0.57
C ILE A 147 -7.65 5.40 1.92
N SER A 148 -7.03 5.84 3.02
CA SER A 148 -7.61 5.71 4.36
C SER A 148 -8.46 6.90 4.79
N GLY A 149 -8.25 8.06 4.20
CA GLY A 149 -8.66 9.31 4.83
C GLY A 149 -7.71 9.68 5.99
N PRO A 150 -8.18 10.45 6.99
CA PRO A 150 -7.32 11.00 8.03
C PRO A 150 -6.76 9.92 8.98
N LEU A 151 -5.59 10.21 9.55
CA LEU A 151 -5.05 9.49 10.69
C LEU A 151 -6.02 9.65 11.88
N LEU A 152 -6.65 8.56 12.34
CA LEU A 152 -7.54 8.58 13.49
C LEU A 152 -6.72 8.59 14.78
N ASP A 153 -6.59 9.73 15.41
CA ASP A 153 -5.76 9.97 16.59
C ASP A 153 -6.59 10.33 17.83
N GLY A 154 -5.93 10.58 18.95
CA GLY A 154 -6.58 10.98 20.19
C GLY A 154 -6.83 12.48 20.28
N LYS A 155 -7.00 12.98 21.53
CA LYS A 155 -7.23 14.39 21.83
C LYS A 155 -6.13 15.32 21.31
N PHE A 156 -4.89 14.89 21.39
CA PHE A 156 -3.72 15.64 20.91
C PHE A 156 -3.26 15.06 19.59
N VAL A 157 -3.89 15.50 18.52
CA VAL A 157 -3.58 15.01 17.17
C VAL A 157 -2.14 15.35 16.80
N VAL A 158 -1.40 14.36 16.30
CA VAL A 158 0.02 14.56 15.96
C VAL A 158 0.20 15.43 14.71
N TYR A 159 -0.67 15.23 13.72
CA TYR A 159 -0.68 15.98 12.45
C TYR A 159 -1.96 16.81 12.36
N ASP A 160 -2.06 17.84 13.21
CA ASP A 160 -3.24 18.71 13.33
C ASP A 160 -3.15 19.99 12.45
N GLY A 161 -2.05 20.17 11.70
CA GLY A 161 -1.81 21.36 10.87
C GLY A 161 -1.37 22.60 11.63
N SER A 162 -1.15 22.52 12.93
CA SER A 162 -0.65 23.65 13.74
C SER A 162 0.84 23.96 13.49
N ASP A 163 1.57 23.02 12.87
CA ASP A 163 2.96 23.17 12.50
C ASP A 163 3.08 23.34 10.98
N THR A 164 3.70 24.42 10.53
CA THR A 164 3.87 24.75 9.11
C THR A 164 4.70 23.70 8.34
N ASP A 165 5.55 22.95 9.03
CA ASP A 165 6.39 21.91 8.44
C ASP A 165 5.67 20.55 8.32
N ARG A 166 4.40 20.45 8.80
CA ARG A 166 3.61 19.22 8.83
C ARG A 166 2.17 19.49 8.42
N PRO A 167 1.72 18.91 7.31
CA PRO A 167 0.34 19.10 6.86
C PRO A 167 -0.67 18.48 7.82
N PRO A 168 -1.94 18.93 7.80
CA PRO A 168 -3.02 18.34 8.59
C PRO A 168 -3.44 17.00 8.00
N LEU A 169 -2.84 15.92 8.47
CA LEU A 169 -3.16 14.56 8.02
C LEU A 169 -4.11 13.80 8.95
N GLY A 170 -4.37 14.32 10.16
CA GLY A 170 -5.07 13.57 11.20
C GLY A 170 -6.28 14.29 11.77
N THR A 171 -7.14 13.49 12.40
CA THR A 171 -8.30 13.96 13.15
C THR A 171 -8.43 13.24 14.50
N GLY A 172 -9.00 13.89 15.50
CA GLY A 172 -9.17 13.34 16.84
C GLY A 172 -10.47 12.53 16.98
N VAL A 173 -10.38 11.30 17.48
CA VAL A 173 -11.51 10.50 17.97
C VAL A 173 -11.41 10.41 19.47
N LEU A 174 -12.22 11.23 20.18
CA LEU A 174 -12.00 11.52 21.60
C LEU A 174 -12.50 10.43 22.52
N GLU A 175 -13.53 9.68 22.08
CA GLU A 175 -14.20 8.70 22.93
C GLU A 175 -14.69 7.50 22.09
N PRO A 176 -14.83 6.31 22.71
CA PRO A 176 -15.26 5.11 22.00
C PRO A 176 -16.63 5.23 21.32
N GLY A 177 -17.53 6.03 21.90
CA GLY A 177 -18.89 6.23 21.35
C GLY A 177 -18.92 6.90 19.97
N ALA A 178 -17.85 7.63 19.59
CA ALA A 178 -17.75 8.27 18.28
C ALA A 178 -17.24 7.30 17.17
N ALA A 179 -16.66 6.16 17.54
CA ALA A 179 -15.94 5.28 16.61
C ALA A 179 -16.82 4.77 15.45
N ASP A 180 -18.04 4.30 15.76
CA ASP A 180 -18.94 3.72 14.75
C ASP A 180 -19.35 4.75 13.70
N ALA A 181 -19.73 5.96 14.12
CA ALA A 181 -20.10 7.04 13.22
C ALA A 181 -18.91 7.54 12.40
N THR A 182 -17.70 7.61 12.99
CA THR A 182 -16.48 8.00 12.29
C THR A 182 -16.15 7.04 11.17
N VAL A 183 -16.12 5.73 11.44
CA VAL A 183 -15.80 4.72 10.43
C VAL A 183 -16.88 4.65 9.35
N ALA A 184 -18.16 4.79 9.73
CA ALA A 184 -19.26 4.84 8.76
C ALA A 184 -19.10 6.00 7.79
N ALA A 185 -18.82 7.20 8.30
CA ALA A 185 -18.63 8.40 7.48
C ALA A 185 -17.43 8.26 6.53
N LEU A 186 -16.31 7.69 6.98
CA LEU A 186 -15.14 7.45 6.13
C LEU A 186 -15.47 6.46 5.00
N LYS A 187 -16.17 5.37 5.29
CA LYS A 187 -16.59 4.40 4.27
C LYS A 187 -17.52 5.05 3.25
N GLU A 188 -18.51 5.84 3.68
CA GLU A 188 -19.43 6.55 2.82
C GLU A 188 -18.71 7.59 1.94
N ALA A 189 -17.69 8.25 2.49
CA ALA A 189 -16.86 9.21 1.76
C ALA A 189 -15.89 8.56 0.75
N GLY A 190 -15.74 7.24 0.74
CA GLY A 190 -14.94 6.49 -0.23
C GLY A 190 -13.55 6.06 0.26
N ALA A 191 -13.34 5.99 1.57
CA ALA A 191 -12.15 5.35 2.14
C ALA A 191 -12.19 3.83 1.91
N ASP A 192 -11.04 3.26 1.51
CA ASP A 192 -10.87 1.83 1.25
C ASP A 192 -10.52 1.06 2.53
N PHE A 193 -9.93 1.73 3.51
CA PHE A 193 -9.52 1.20 4.81
C PHE A 193 -9.46 2.34 5.84
N ILE A 194 -9.19 2.05 7.11
CA ILE A 194 -8.94 3.08 8.13
C ILE A 194 -7.49 3.07 8.60
N LYS A 195 -6.99 4.23 9.03
CA LYS A 195 -5.67 4.39 9.65
C LYS A 195 -5.79 4.90 11.07
N ILE A 196 -5.35 4.09 12.05
CA ILE A 196 -5.33 4.47 13.46
C ILE A 196 -3.91 4.90 13.87
N TYR A 197 -3.82 5.99 14.65
CA TYR A 197 -2.55 6.61 14.99
C TYR A 197 -2.15 6.46 16.48
N GLU A 198 -1.10 7.17 16.93
CA GLU A 198 -0.36 6.82 18.14
C GLU A 198 -0.95 7.37 19.46
N LEU A 199 -1.72 8.46 19.44
CA LEU A 199 -2.25 9.06 20.69
C LEU A 199 -3.72 8.71 20.99
N VAL A 200 -4.30 7.79 20.22
CA VAL A 200 -5.63 7.24 20.48
C VAL A 200 -5.64 6.47 21.82
N GLN A 201 -6.74 6.59 22.57
CA GLN A 201 -6.92 5.85 23.84
C GLN A 201 -7.24 4.37 23.56
N PRO A 202 -6.82 3.44 24.44
CA PRO A 202 -7.02 2.00 24.23
C PRO A 202 -8.47 1.59 23.95
N GLU A 203 -9.41 2.18 24.69
CA GLU A 203 -10.85 1.88 24.53
C GLU A 203 -11.40 2.41 23.21
N THR A 204 -10.94 3.59 22.76
CA THR A 204 -11.28 4.16 21.46
C THR A 204 -10.63 3.37 20.33
N TYR A 205 -9.39 2.89 20.51
CA TYR A 205 -8.73 1.99 19.57
C TYR A 205 -9.55 0.72 19.33
N ALA A 206 -9.94 0.05 20.41
CA ALA A 206 -10.76 -1.16 20.34
C ALA A 206 -12.13 -0.92 19.66
N ALA A 207 -12.75 0.23 19.95
CA ALA A 207 -14.03 0.61 19.33
C ALA A 207 -13.89 0.90 17.84
N LEU A 208 -12.82 1.61 17.41
CA LEU A 208 -12.51 1.86 15.99
C LEU A 208 -12.26 0.54 15.25
N ALA A 209 -11.46 -0.35 15.83
CA ALA A 209 -11.18 -1.66 15.24
C ALA A 209 -12.47 -2.50 15.09
N ALA A 210 -13.33 -2.51 16.10
CA ALA A 210 -14.62 -3.20 16.03
C ALA A 210 -15.55 -2.59 14.97
N ALA A 211 -15.60 -1.26 14.87
CA ALA A 211 -16.41 -0.54 13.89
C ALA A 211 -15.97 -0.81 12.44
N ALA A 212 -14.64 -0.85 12.20
CA ALA A 212 -14.07 -1.17 10.90
C ALA A 212 -14.35 -2.62 10.50
N LYS A 213 -14.13 -3.55 11.42
CA LYS A 213 -14.38 -4.96 11.21
C LYS A 213 -15.86 -5.26 10.90
N HIS A 214 -16.79 -4.55 11.57
CA HIS A 214 -18.23 -4.67 11.28
C HIS A 214 -18.60 -4.22 9.86
N ARG A 215 -17.75 -3.40 9.23
CA ARG A 215 -17.95 -2.85 7.89
C ARG A 215 -17.06 -3.47 6.82
N ASP A 216 -16.34 -4.54 7.14
CA ASP A 216 -15.35 -5.17 6.26
C ASP A 216 -14.32 -4.17 5.71
N MET A 217 -13.90 -3.22 6.54
CA MET A 217 -12.82 -2.27 6.23
C MET A 217 -11.52 -2.74 6.86
N PRO A 218 -10.45 -2.92 6.08
CA PRO A 218 -9.12 -3.21 6.61
C PRO A 218 -8.62 -2.10 7.54
N ILE A 219 -7.73 -2.47 8.46
CA ILE A 219 -7.20 -1.58 9.49
C ILE A 219 -5.69 -1.52 9.37
N ALA A 220 -5.15 -0.37 8.99
CA ALA A 220 -3.74 -0.05 9.16
C ALA A 220 -3.55 0.74 10.45
N SER A 221 -2.52 0.44 11.23
CA SER A 221 -2.34 1.06 12.54
C SER A 221 -0.88 1.32 12.89
N HIS A 222 -0.62 2.39 13.63
CA HIS A 222 0.53 2.40 14.52
C HIS A 222 0.20 1.65 15.81
N VAL A 223 1.20 1.18 16.56
CA VAL A 223 0.97 0.76 17.94
C VAL A 223 0.67 1.99 18.77
N PRO A 224 -0.52 2.13 19.39
CA PRO A 224 -0.82 3.28 20.22
C PRO A 224 0.14 3.41 21.39
N LEU A 225 0.53 4.62 21.73
CA LEU A 225 1.53 4.86 22.78
C LEU A 225 1.09 4.40 24.18
N MET A 226 -0.20 4.22 24.41
CA MET A 226 -0.76 3.70 25.67
C MET A 226 -0.94 2.16 25.65
N MET A 227 -0.52 1.48 24.59
CA MET A 227 -0.67 0.04 24.39
C MET A 227 0.69 -0.61 24.08
N THR A 228 0.74 -1.92 24.16
CA THR A 228 1.86 -2.72 23.63
C THR A 228 1.50 -3.32 22.27
N ALA A 229 2.50 -3.70 21.47
CA ALA A 229 2.29 -4.29 20.14
C ALA A 229 1.45 -5.57 20.21
N ASP A 230 1.69 -6.43 21.20
CA ASP A 230 0.92 -7.68 21.43
C ASP A 230 -0.52 -7.44 21.89
N SER A 231 -0.83 -6.27 22.43
CA SER A 231 -2.22 -5.91 22.77
C SER A 231 -2.98 -5.22 21.65
N ALA A 232 -2.29 -4.45 20.79
CA ALA A 232 -2.90 -3.72 19.69
C ALA A 232 -2.94 -4.54 18.39
N GLY A 233 -1.86 -5.29 18.09
CA GLY A 233 -1.68 -6.00 16.83
C GLY A 233 -2.82 -6.93 16.43
N PRO A 234 -3.32 -7.81 17.33
CA PRO A 234 -4.42 -8.72 16.98
C PRO A 234 -5.74 -8.05 16.57
N MET A 235 -5.85 -6.73 16.76
CA MET A 235 -7.02 -5.94 16.37
C MET A 235 -6.83 -5.20 15.04
N ALA A 236 -5.62 -5.20 14.44
CA ALA A 236 -5.29 -4.54 13.20
C ALA A 236 -4.85 -5.55 12.13
N ASP A 237 -5.10 -5.23 10.85
CA ASP A 237 -4.64 -6.05 9.72
C ASP A 237 -3.20 -5.73 9.33
N SER A 238 -2.75 -4.48 9.56
CA SER A 238 -1.34 -4.11 9.43
C SER A 238 -0.86 -3.13 10.50
N MET A 239 0.43 -3.21 10.82
CA MET A 239 1.15 -2.28 11.69
C MET A 239 2.33 -1.65 10.97
N GLU A 240 2.54 -0.35 11.22
CA GLU A 240 3.45 0.47 10.43
C GLU A 240 4.75 0.79 11.18
N HIS A 241 5.87 0.88 10.44
CA HIS A 241 7.19 1.38 10.86
C HIS A 241 7.92 0.56 11.92
N LEU A 242 7.41 -0.60 12.34
CA LEU A 242 7.97 -1.39 13.47
C LEU A 242 8.09 -0.58 14.78
N ARG A 243 7.40 0.54 14.90
CA ARG A 243 7.50 1.41 16.07
C ARG A 243 6.75 0.82 17.25
N ASN A 244 7.30 1.06 18.45
CA ASN A 244 6.75 0.59 19.73
C ASN A 244 6.79 -0.94 19.94
N ILE A 245 7.30 -1.73 18.99
CA ILE A 245 7.64 -3.14 19.19
C ILE A 245 8.80 -3.24 20.16
N GLU A 246 9.78 -2.31 20.09
CA GLU A 246 10.90 -2.24 20.99
C GLU A 246 10.48 -2.15 22.47
N LEU A 247 9.46 -1.35 22.77
CA LEU A 247 8.92 -1.26 24.13
C LEU A 247 8.31 -2.60 24.56
N ALA A 248 7.50 -3.23 23.71
CA ALA A 248 6.86 -4.49 24.03
C ALA A 248 7.86 -5.64 24.23
N CYS A 249 9.02 -5.59 23.53
CA CYS A 249 10.11 -6.57 23.61
C CYS A 249 11.10 -6.33 24.77
N ALA A 250 10.94 -5.25 25.55
CA ALA A 250 11.85 -4.94 26.65
C ALA A 250 11.50 -5.73 27.92
N SER A 251 12.52 -6.16 28.69
CA SER A 251 12.33 -6.85 29.98
C SER A 251 11.58 -6.00 31.00
N ASN A 252 11.75 -4.68 30.93
CA ASN A 252 11.09 -3.68 31.79
C ASN A 252 9.89 -2.99 31.12
N TRP A 253 9.26 -3.61 30.12
CA TRP A 253 8.18 -3.02 29.32
C TRP A 253 7.00 -2.47 30.16
N ARG A 254 6.68 -3.13 31.29
CA ARG A 254 5.58 -2.67 32.17
C ARG A 254 5.87 -1.32 32.78
N GLU A 255 7.11 -1.09 33.20
CA GLU A 255 7.55 0.18 33.74
C GLU A 255 7.54 1.27 32.67
N LEU A 256 8.10 1.00 31.50
CA LEU A 256 8.12 1.94 30.37
C LEU A 256 6.70 2.31 29.91
N LEU A 257 5.81 1.32 29.83
CA LEU A 257 4.41 1.58 29.46
C LEU A 257 3.69 2.41 30.53
N ALA A 258 3.87 2.12 31.81
CA ALA A 258 3.26 2.87 32.92
C ALA A 258 3.72 4.34 32.93
N GLN A 259 5.02 4.60 32.73
CA GLN A 259 5.59 5.95 32.60
C GLN A 259 4.98 6.69 31.40
N ARG A 260 4.85 6.03 30.24
CA ARG A 260 4.25 6.58 29.02
C ARG A 260 2.79 6.94 29.24
N GLN A 261 2.01 6.02 29.81
CA GLN A 261 0.62 6.24 30.14
C GLN A 261 0.42 7.39 31.14
N GLN A 262 1.27 7.48 32.18
CA GLN A 262 1.23 8.58 33.12
C GLN A 262 1.52 9.92 32.46
N ARG A 263 2.54 10.00 31.59
CA ARG A 263 2.91 11.21 30.86
C ARG A 263 1.78 11.68 29.95
N ILE A 264 1.14 10.75 29.22
CA ILE A 264 0.01 11.09 28.34
C ILE A 264 -1.19 11.57 29.16
N ARG A 265 -1.55 10.89 30.27
CA ARG A 265 -2.66 11.32 31.13
C ARG A 265 -2.43 12.67 31.76
N ASN A 266 -1.19 13.01 32.10
CA ASN A 266 -0.83 14.28 32.73
C ASN A 266 -0.63 15.41 31.70
N PHE A 267 -0.66 15.11 30.41
CA PHE A 267 -0.52 16.12 29.36
C PHE A 267 -1.83 16.84 29.14
N THR A 268 -1.88 18.11 29.50
CA THR A 268 -3.10 18.93 29.48
C THR A 268 -3.14 19.92 28.33
N GLU A 269 -1.96 20.39 27.88
CA GLU A 269 -1.80 21.39 26.81
C GLU A 269 -0.48 21.17 26.06
N GLY A 270 -0.43 21.59 24.79
CA GLY A 270 0.72 21.50 23.92
C GLY A 270 0.44 20.68 22.66
N LEU A 271 1.46 20.56 21.81
CA LEU A 271 1.36 19.88 20.52
C LEU A 271 1.46 18.35 20.68
N GLY A 272 0.55 17.61 20.06
CA GLY A 272 0.56 16.15 20.01
C GLY A 272 1.87 15.60 19.43
N TYR A 273 2.41 16.27 18.42
CA TYR A 273 3.71 15.91 17.85
C TYR A 273 4.84 15.99 18.88
N ALA A 274 4.91 17.07 19.67
CA ALA A 274 5.96 17.24 20.68
C ALA A 274 5.87 16.18 21.79
N LEU A 275 4.64 15.85 22.24
CA LEU A 275 4.40 14.77 23.19
C LEU A 275 4.90 13.43 22.64
N ARG A 276 4.48 13.07 21.43
CA ARG A 276 4.89 11.85 20.76
C ARG A 276 6.39 11.76 20.55
N ALA A 277 7.00 12.80 19.98
CA ALA A 277 8.43 12.86 19.72
C ALA A 277 9.26 12.71 21.01
N GLY A 278 8.84 13.39 22.09
CA GLY A 278 9.49 13.27 23.39
C GLY A 278 9.41 11.87 23.97
N LEU A 279 8.26 11.20 23.87
CA LEU A 279 8.09 9.81 24.34
C LEU A 279 8.99 8.83 23.57
N HIS A 280 9.08 8.99 22.24
CA HIS A 280 9.99 8.18 21.43
C HIS A 280 11.46 8.44 21.76
N SER A 281 11.85 9.71 21.90
CA SER A 281 13.23 10.09 22.23
C SER A 281 13.67 9.50 23.58
N ASP A 282 12.80 9.58 24.58
CA ASP A 282 13.15 9.19 25.95
C ASP A 282 13.14 7.67 26.18
N GLN A 283 12.33 6.91 25.42
CA GLN A 283 12.07 5.51 25.76
C GLN A 283 12.59 4.49 24.73
N ARG A 284 12.75 4.89 23.45
CA ARG A 284 13.10 3.95 22.38
C ARG A 284 14.46 3.26 22.60
N ILE A 285 15.53 4.03 22.81
CA ILE A 285 16.86 3.47 23.03
C ILE A 285 16.93 2.69 24.36
N PRO A 286 16.40 3.20 25.49
CA PRO A 286 16.29 2.41 26.71
C PRO A 286 15.53 1.09 26.54
N ALA A 287 14.45 1.05 25.77
CA ALA A 287 13.73 -0.18 25.50
C ALA A 287 14.56 -1.18 24.71
N ILE A 288 15.24 -0.75 23.65
CA ILE A 288 16.14 -1.59 22.84
C ILE A 288 17.29 -2.15 23.70
N ASN A 289 17.88 -1.33 24.57
CA ASN A 289 18.96 -1.76 25.46
C ASN A 289 18.51 -2.78 26.53
N ASN A 290 17.21 -2.85 26.80
CA ASN A 290 16.60 -3.83 27.72
C ASN A 290 15.88 -4.97 26.94
N TYR A 291 16.27 -5.23 25.68
CA TYR A 291 15.72 -6.31 24.88
C TYR A 291 15.74 -7.65 25.61
N ASP A 292 14.58 -8.33 25.62
CA ASP A 292 14.41 -9.68 26.14
C ASP A 292 13.88 -10.57 25.01
N GLU A 293 14.67 -11.53 24.58
CA GLU A 293 14.34 -12.40 23.45
C GLU A 293 13.09 -13.24 23.73
N THR A 294 12.96 -13.78 24.95
CA THR A 294 11.79 -14.60 25.31
C THR A 294 10.51 -13.78 25.26
N ARG A 295 10.55 -12.58 25.84
CA ARG A 295 9.41 -11.67 25.78
C ARG A 295 9.11 -11.22 24.35
N CYS A 296 10.13 -10.90 23.56
CA CYS A 296 9.97 -10.50 22.17
C CYS A 296 9.32 -11.60 21.33
N ASN A 297 9.77 -12.86 21.48
CA ASN A 297 9.15 -13.99 20.81
C ASN A 297 7.65 -14.10 21.15
N GLN A 298 7.27 -13.93 22.43
CA GLN A 298 5.87 -13.91 22.84
C GLN A 298 5.08 -12.78 22.17
N VAL A 299 5.67 -11.59 22.05
CA VAL A 299 5.04 -10.47 21.33
C VAL A 299 4.84 -10.80 19.87
N LEU A 300 5.89 -11.27 19.20
CA LEU A 300 5.83 -11.55 17.76
C LEU A 300 4.87 -12.70 17.43
N ASP A 301 4.77 -13.71 18.29
CA ASP A 301 3.79 -14.80 18.13
C ASP A 301 2.34 -14.29 18.05
N THR A 302 2.01 -13.22 18.77
CA THR A 302 0.68 -12.61 18.70
C THR A 302 0.43 -11.83 17.42
N LEU A 303 1.48 -11.50 16.66
CA LEU A 303 1.42 -10.72 15.42
C LEU A 303 1.37 -11.60 14.15
N SER A 304 1.24 -12.92 14.30
CA SER A 304 1.25 -13.89 13.18
C SER A 304 0.18 -13.65 12.10
N SER A 305 -0.88 -12.90 12.41
CA SER A 305 -1.92 -12.48 11.47
C SER A 305 -1.91 -10.98 11.15
N THR A 306 -0.93 -10.23 11.64
CA THR A 306 -0.85 -8.76 11.48
C THR A 306 0.33 -8.40 10.61
N ILE A 307 0.09 -7.95 9.38
CA ILE A 307 1.13 -7.56 8.43
C ILE A 307 1.98 -6.43 9.05
N GLN A 308 3.29 -6.61 9.04
CA GLN A 308 4.22 -5.54 9.43
C GLN A 308 4.69 -4.80 8.19
N VAL A 309 4.52 -3.48 8.15
CA VAL A 309 5.02 -2.61 7.07
C VAL A 309 6.19 -1.78 7.63
N PRO A 310 7.43 -2.25 7.46
CA PRO A 310 8.60 -1.75 8.20
C PRO A 310 8.99 -0.32 7.87
N THR A 311 8.84 0.08 6.63
CA THR A 311 9.41 1.34 6.08
C THR A 311 10.89 1.52 6.48
N LEU A 312 11.69 0.47 6.28
CA LEU A 312 13.10 0.44 6.69
C LEU A 312 13.89 1.60 6.08
N ARG A 313 13.57 1.98 4.82
CA ARG A 313 14.19 3.12 4.18
C ARG A 313 14.02 4.42 5.00
N LEU A 314 12.89 4.60 5.70
CA LEU A 314 12.66 5.73 6.59
C LEU A 314 13.39 5.55 7.93
N ASN A 315 13.25 4.39 8.58
CA ASN A 315 13.87 4.10 9.87
C ASN A 315 15.41 4.14 9.82
N THR A 316 15.99 3.96 8.64
CA THR A 316 17.45 3.89 8.44
C THR A 316 18.02 5.10 7.69
N VAL A 317 17.19 6.09 7.30
CA VAL A 317 17.60 7.21 6.44
C VAL A 317 18.83 7.98 6.92
N THR A 318 18.99 8.11 8.24
CA THR A 318 20.13 8.82 8.85
C THR A 318 21.39 7.95 9.00
N HIS A 319 21.24 6.63 8.94
CA HIS A 319 22.33 5.67 9.09
C HIS A 319 22.78 5.11 7.73
N LEU A 320 21.86 4.57 6.93
CA LEU A 320 22.16 3.99 5.62
C LEU A 320 22.17 5.02 4.48
N LYS A 321 21.68 6.22 4.75
CA LYS A 321 21.76 7.43 3.89
C LYS A 321 21.47 7.14 2.42
N PRO A 322 20.22 6.77 2.04
CA PRO A 322 19.88 6.44 0.65
C PRO A 322 20.26 7.52 -0.37
N PHE A 323 20.31 8.78 0.07
CA PHE A 323 20.71 9.92 -0.74
C PHE A 323 22.22 9.97 -1.10
N GLN A 324 23.05 9.05 -0.57
CA GLN A 324 24.45 8.85 -0.96
C GLN A 324 24.66 7.75 -2.00
N ARG A 325 23.58 7.09 -2.44
CA ARG A 325 23.65 6.06 -3.49
C ARG A 325 24.05 6.71 -4.82
N GLU A 326 24.75 5.95 -5.65
CA GLU A 326 25.23 6.41 -6.97
C GLU A 326 24.06 6.80 -7.89
N ASP A 327 22.93 6.09 -7.83
CA ASP A 327 21.74 6.31 -8.65
C ASP A 327 20.80 7.41 -8.12
N TRP A 328 21.00 7.88 -6.87
CA TRP A 328 20.16 8.91 -6.25
C TRP A 328 20.10 10.26 -7.00
N PRO A 329 21.22 10.82 -7.50
CA PRO A 329 21.16 12.11 -8.19
C PRO A 329 20.25 12.09 -9.42
N ALA A 330 20.20 10.96 -10.15
CA ALA A 330 19.32 10.79 -11.31
C ALA A 330 17.85 10.72 -10.88
N ALA A 331 17.54 9.97 -9.81
CA ALA A 331 16.20 9.89 -9.26
C ALA A 331 15.72 11.24 -8.70
N LEU A 332 16.58 11.99 -8.01
CA LEU A 332 16.28 13.33 -7.52
C LEU A 332 16.01 14.32 -8.68
N ALA A 333 16.71 14.19 -9.80
CA ALA A 333 16.55 15.06 -10.96
C ALA A 333 15.18 14.88 -11.67
N ALA A 334 14.49 13.78 -11.43
CA ALA A 334 13.13 13.54 -11.93
C ALA A 334 12.04 14.31 -11.14
N LEU A 335 12.38 14.83 -9.96
CA LEU A 335 11.42 15.57 -9.13
C LEU A 335 11.26 17.02 -9.61
N PRO A 336 10.18 17.73 -9.25
CA PRO A 336 10.00 19.17 -9.49
C PRO A 336 11.16 19.98 -8.92
N GLN A 337 11.54 21.06 -9.60
CA GLN A 337 12.69 21.89 -9.20
C GLN A 337 12.58 22.43 -7.76
N ALA A 338 11.37 22.82 -7.33
CA ALA A 338 11.13 23.30 -5.97
C ALA A 338 11.46 22.22 -4.93
N THR A 339 11.02 21.00 -5.17
CA THR A 339 11.31 19.82 -4.32
C THR A 339 12.80 19.51 -4.32
N GLN A 340 13.45 19.49 -5.51
CA GLN A 340 14.90 19.26 -5.61
C GLN A 340 15.68 20.27 -4.76
N PHE A 341 15.30 21.54 -4.82
CA PHE A 341 15.98 22.61 -4.06
C PHE A 341 15.81 22.40 -2.55
N ALA A 342 14.57 22.18 -2.09
CA ALA A 342 14.27 21.95 -0.67
C ALA A 342 14.98 20.71 -0.13
N TRP A 343 15.01 19.61 -0.90
CA TRP A 343 15.62 18.36 -0.47
C TRP A 343 17.15 18.43 -0.45
N ARG A 344 17.79 19.14 -1.38
CA ARG A 344 19.24 19.37 -1.32
C ARG A 344 19.63 20.15 -0.06
N ALA A 345 18.90 21.20 0.29
CA ALA A 345 19.14 21.95 1.53
C ALA A 345 18.96 21.04 2.78
N ARG A 346 17.96 20.17 2.77
CA ARG A 346 17.74 19.20 3.84
C ARG A 346 18.86 18.14 3.94
N ILE A 347 19.35 17.65 2.79
CA ILE A 347 20.49 16.71 2.74
C ILE A 347 21.74 17.37 3.29
N ASP A 348 22.04 18.61 2.90
CA ASP A 348 23.18 19.36 3.41
C ASP A 348 23.11 19.53 4.94
N GLY A 349 21.91 19.80 5.48
CA GLY A 349 21.67 19.84 6.92
C GLY A 349 21.92 18.48 7.60
N LEU A 350 21.43 17.39 7.03
CA LEU A 350 21.65 16.03 7.54
C LEU A 350 23.13 15.61 7.51
N GLN A 351 23.89 16.05 6.51
CA GLN A 351 25.32 15.76 6.41
C GLN A 351 26.15 16.51 7.44
N GLN A 352 25.68 17.69 7.89
CA GLN A 352 26.35 18.50 8.90
C GLN A 352 26.06 18.05 10.35
N LEU A 353 25.01 17.21 10.54
CA LEU A 353 24.71 16.65 11.86
C LEU A 353 25.83 15.71 12.30
N MET A 354 26.22 15.83 13.56
CA MET A 354 27.15 14.91 14.22
C MET A 354 26.60 13.47 14.15
N GLU A 355 27.46 12.49 14.40
CA GLU A 355 27.11 11.06 14.35
C GLU A 355 25.77 10.78 15.04
N ILE A 356 24.79 10.32 14.26
CA ILE A 356 23.46 9.96 14.77
C ILE A 356 23.54 8.54 15.30
N ASP A 357 23.04 8.32 16.51
CA ASP A 357 22.97 7.00 17.14
C ASP A 357 22.25 6.00 16.21
N PRO A 358 22.92 4.97 15.69
CA PRO A 358 22.33 4.03 14.74
C PRO A 358 21.49 2.92 15.41
N THR A 359 21.32 2.96 16.74
CA THR A 359 20.70 1.87 17.50
C THR A 359 19.30 1.54 16.98
N PHE A 360 18.46 2.54 16.75
CA PHE A 360 17.12 2.28 16.22
C PHE A 360 17.11 1.78 14.76
N SER A 361 18.02 2.29 13.94
CA SER A 361 18.17 1.81 12.56
C SER A 361 18.60 0.33 12.52
N LYS A 362 19.60 -0.03 13.33
CA LYS A 362 20.05 -1.42 13.46
C LYS A 362 18.98 -2.34 14.06
N TRP A 363 18.24 -1.85 15.04
CA TRP A 363 17.09 -2.55 15.62
C TRP A 363 16.01 -2.83 14.57
N SER A 364 15.68 -1.85 13.72
CA SER A 364 14.66 -2.03 12.70
C SER A 364 15.03 -3.11 11.68
N VAL A 365 16.31 -3.17 11.27
CA VAL A 365 16.81 -4.23 10.38
C VAL A 365 16.84 -5.59 11.09
N PHE A 366 17.31 -5.64 12.35
CA PHE A 366 17.32 -6.85 13.18
C PHE A 366 15.92 -7.44 13.36
N LEU A 367 14.90 -6.60 13.52
CA LEU A 367 13.52 -7.07 13.67
C LEU A 367 13.00 -7.86 12.45
N ILE A 368 13.50 -7.59 11.25
CA ILE A 368 13.09 -8.36 10.06
C ILE A 368 13.44 -9.84 10.23
N GLU A 369 14.66 -10.15 10.67
CA GLU A 369 15.06 -11.53 10.94
C GLU A 369 14.18 -12.18 12.02
N ARG A 370 13.83 -11.41 13.07
CA ARG A 370 12.96 -11.92 14.16
C ARG A 370 11.52 -12.17 13.69
N LEU A 371 10.97 -11.29 12.86
CA LEU A 371 9.65 -11.45 12.25
C LEU A 371 9.60 -12.70 11.36
N LEU A 372 10.61 -12.88 10.50
CA LEU A 372 10.74 -14.06 9.65
C LEU A 372 10.82 -15.35 10.44
N ALA A 373 11.60 -15.36 11.54
CA ALA A 373 11.74 -16.53 12.41
C ALA A 373 10.44 -16.92 13.16
N ARG A 374 9.43 -16.05 13.15
CA ARG A 374 8.11 -16.25 13.78
C ARG A 374 6.95 -16.26 12.77
N ASP A 375 7.28 -16.38 11.47
CA ASP A 375 6.28 -16.39 10.38
C ASP A 375 5.31 -15.19 10.43
N VAL A 376 5.77 -14.01 10.91
CA VAL A 376 4.98 -12.79 10.91
C VAL A 376 4.99 -12.20 9.50
N PRO A 377 3.82 -11.92 8.89
CA PRO A 377 3.76 -11.41 7.52
C PRO A 377 4.35 -10.00 7.41
N ILE A 378 5.08 -9.76 6.31
CA ILE A 378 5.73 -8.47 6.02
C ILE A 378 5.20 -7.94 4.70
N GLY A 379 4.82 -6.64 4.69
CA GLY A 379 4.46 -5.88 3.50
C GLY A 379 5.47 -4.79 3.20
N ALA A 380 5.73 -4.51 1.94
CA ALA A 380 6.65 -3.45 1.54
C ALA A 380 5.94 -2.09 1.46
N GLY A 381 6.47 -1.08 2.14
CA GLY A 381 5.97 0.29 2.14
C GLY A 381 7.08 1.29 2.42
N THR A 382 6.92 2.54 1.97
CA THR A 382 8.04 3.49 1.97
C THR A 382 7.87 4.70 2.88
N ASP A 383 6.65 5.08 3.22
CA ASP A 383 6.32 6.37 3.84
C ASP A 383 6.71 7.58 2.95
N THR A 384 6.63 7.39 1.62
CA THR A 384 6.94 8.42 0.61
C THR A 384 5.88 9.52 0.64
N PRO A 385 6.24 10.83 0.58
CA PRO A 385 7.57 11.40 0.36
C PRO A 385 8.36 11.73 1.65
N ILE A 386 7.87 11.32 2.82
CA ILE A 386 8.48 11.64 4.11
C ILE A 386 9.93 11.12 4.15
N GLY A 387 10.84 11.88 4.80
CA GLY A 387 12.23 11.47 4.96
C GLY A 387 13.00 11.29 3.64
N LEU A 388 12.82 12.20 2.68
CA LEU A 388 13.46 12.14 1.36
C LEU A 388 13.09 10.88 0.56
N GLY A 389 11.84 10.42 0.69
CA GLY A 389 11.32 9.29 -0.07
C GLY A 389 10.91 9.70 -1.48
N ILE A 390 11.62 9.26 -2.51
CA ILE A 390 11.24 9.47 -3.91
C ILE A 390 10.18 8.45 -4.30
N PRO A 391 8.99 8.87 -4.78
CA PRO A 391 7.94 7.96 -5.21
C PRO A 391 8.46 6.91 -6.21
N GLY A 392 8.08 5.67 -6.00
CA GLY A 392 8.53 4.52 -6.82
C GLY A 392 9.98 4.12 -6.55
N TYR A 393 10.96 5.01 -6.74
CA TYR A 393 12.38 4.73 -6.48
C TYR A 393 12.61 4.16 -5.07
N SER A 394 11.96 4.73 -4.06
CA SER A 394 12.16 4.35 -2.66
C SER A 394 11.64 2.96 -2.33
N LEU A 395 10.67 2.42 -3.07
CA LEU A 395 10.19 1.05 -2.89
C LEU A 395 11.30 0.04 -3.18
N HIS A 396 12.08 0.25 -4.23
CA HIS A 396 13.22 -0.63 -4.52
C HIS A 396 14.29 -0.57 -3.44
N THR A 397 14.48 0.60 -2.81
CA THR A 397 15.37 0.71 -1.64
C THR A 397 14.82 -0.06 -0.45
N GLU A 398 13.51 -0.02 -0.22
CA GLU A 398 12.85 -0.82 0.81
C GLU A 398 13.05 -2.31 0.58
N LEU A 399 12.86 -2.80 -0.66
CA LEU A 399 13.09 -4.21 -1.02
C LEU A 399 14.54 -4.65 -0.76
N GLU A 400 15.52 -3.79 -1.07
CA GLU A 400 16.93 -4.05 -0.77
C GLU A 400 17.17 -4.18 0.75
N PHE A 401 16.56 -3.31 1.56
CA PHE A 401 16.70 -3.36 3.01
C PHE A 401 15.98 -4.54 3.64
N LEU A 402 14.84 -4.97 3.08
CA LEU A 402 14.16 -6.20 3.49
C LEU A 402 15.06 -7.42 3.25
N VAL A 403 15.73 -7.49 2.09
CA VAL A 403 16.70 -8.56 1.80
C VAL A 403 17.92 -8.47 2.72
N GLN A 404 18.42 -7.28 3.01
CA GLN A 404 19.50 -7.07 3.98
C GLN A 404 19.09 -7.51 5.41
N GLY A 405 17.81 -7.41 5.74
CA GLY A 405 17.21 -7.89 7.01
C GLY A 405 16.97 -9.39 7.05
N GLY A 406 17.32 -10.14 5.97
CA GLY A 406 17.25 -11.61 5.95
C GLY A 406 16.18 -12.21 5.04
N MET A 407 15.36 -11.41 4.34
CA MET A 407 14.44 -11.94 3.34
C MET A 407 15.20 -12.45 2.11
N THR A 408 14.68 -13.48 1.46
CA THR A 408 15.09 -13.82 0.09
C THR A 408 14.52 -12.78 -0.88
N PRO A 409 15.12 -12.59 -2.09
CA PRO A 409 14.54 -11.73 -3.10
C PRO A 409 13.09 -12.10 -3.46
N GLN A 410 12.75 -13.38 -3.46
CA GLN A 410 11.39 -13.85 -3.70
C GLN A 410 10.41 -13.40 -2.60
N GLN A 411 10.81 -13.50 -1.34
CA GLN A 411 10.01 -13.00 -0.22
C GLN A 411 9.84 -11.48 -0.26
N ALA A 412 10.87 -10.73 -0.67
CA ALA A 412 10.75 -9.28 -0.84
C ALA A 412 9.78 -8.91 -1.97
N LEU A 413 9.78 -9.63 -3.09
CA LEU A 413 8.77 -9.46 -4.13
C LEU A 413 7.37 -9.84 -3.64
N TYR A 414 7.23 -10.91 -2.85
CA TYR A 414 5.96 -11.30 -2.22
C TYR A 414 5.41 -10.17 -1.34
N ALA A 415 6.28 -9.55 -0.53
CA ALA A 415 5.92 -8.41 0.33
C ALA A 415 5.41 -7.17 -0.44
N ALA A 416 5.85 -7.00 -1.70
CA ALA A 416 5.44 -5.88 -2.57
C ALA A 416 4.37 -6.25 -3.58
N THR A 417 3.79 -7.45 -3.55
CA THR A 417 2.81 -7.90 -4.57
C THR A 417 1.66 -8.68 -3.94
N VAL A 418 1.93 -9.81 -3.30
CA VAL A 418 0.90 -10.70 -2.73
C VAL A 418 0.39 -10.17 -1.39
N THR A 419 1.28 -9.82 -0.47
CA THR A 419 0.88 -9.31 0.87
C THR A 419 -0.08 -8.10 0.78
N PRO A 420 0.15 -7.06 -0.06
CA PRO A 420 -0.83 -5.98 -0.21
C PRO A 420 -2.16 -6.43 -0.81
N ALA A 421 -2.15 -7.40 -1.73
CA ALA A 421 -3.39 -7.98 -2.26
C ALA A 421 -4.17 -8.76 -1.17
N GLU A 422 -3.47 -9.45 -0.28
CA GLU A 422 -4.07 -10.11 0.88
C GLU A 422 -4.70 -9.10 1.85
N PHE A 423 -4.01 -7.97 2.13
CA PHE A 423 -4.56 -6.90 2.98
C PHE A 423 -5.91 -6.37 2.50
N PHE A 424 -6.12 -6.29 1.18
CA PHE A 424 -7.38 -5.84 0.59
C PHE A 424 -8.33 -6.97 0.19
N ASN A 425 -8.08 -8.24 0.58
CA ASN A 425 -8.84 -9.42 0.16
C ASN A 425 -8.90 -9.58 -1.38
N MET A 426 -7.83 -9.22 -2.09
CA MET A 426 -7.70 -9.24 -3.54
C MET A 426 -6.74 -10.33 -4.05
N ALA A 427 -6.33 -11.28 -3.21
CA ALA A 427 -5.35 -12.32 -3.56
C ALA A 427 -5.79 -13.20 -4.76
N ASP A 428 -7.11 -13.29 -5.02
CA ASP A 428 -7.65 -14.03 -6.17
C ASP A 428 -7.63 -13.22 -7.48
N THR A 429 -7.30 -11.92 -7.42
CA THR A 429 -7.36 -11.02 -8.57
C THR A 429 -6.09 -10.22 -8.81
N SER A 430 -5.15 -10.17 -7.88
CA SER A 430 -3.95 -9.35 -7.95
C SER A 430 -2.74 -10.02 -7.27
N GLY A 431 -1.54 -9.55 -7.55
CA GLY A 431 -0.30 -9.91 -6.86
C GLY A 431 0.45 -11.11 -7.45
N ARG A 432 -0.10 -11.82 -8.45
CA ARG A 432 0.51 -13.03 -9.04
C ARG A 432 0.45 -13.04 -10.57
N LEU A 433 1.25 -13.91 -11.19
CA LEU A 433 1.27 -14.13 -12.64
C LEU A 433 0.56 -15.44 -12.99
N THR A 434 -0.71 -15.56 -12.65
CA THR A 434 -1.53 -16.75 -12.94
C THR A 434 -2.82 -16.35 -13.64
N LYS A 435 -3.45 -17.34 -14.31
CA LYS A 435 -4.72 -17.13 -15.03
C LYS A 435 -5.78 -16.51 -14.12
N GLY A 436 -6.48 -15.51 -14.61
CA GLY A 436 -7.57 -14.79 -13.93
C GLY A 436 -7.11 -13.51 -13.21
N MET A 437 -5.81 -13.37 -12.95
CA MET A 437 -5.24 -12.19 -12.32
C MET A 437 -5.35 -10.97 -13.23
N ARG A 438 -5.52 -9.79 -12.65
CA ARG A 438 -5.43 -8.51 -13.34
C ARG A 438 -4.05 -8.35 -13.97
N ALA A 439 -4.00 -7.90 -15.21
CA ALA A 439 -2.76 -7.72 -15.93
C ALA A 439 -2.10 -6.36 -15.60
N ASP A 440 -1.74 -6.18 -14.33
CA ASP A 440 -0.82 -5.14 -13.85
C ASP A 440 0.55 -5.81 -13.74
N LEU A 441 1.46 -5.47 -14.67
CA LEU A 441 2.69 -6.24 -14.91
C LEU A 441 3.89 -5.29 -15.07
N VAL A 442 5.06 -5.77 -14.68
CA VAL A 442 6.33 -5.05 -14.91
C VAL A 442 7.30 -5.95 -15.63
N LEU A 443 7.83 -5.47 -16.74
CA LEU A 443 8.92 -6.11 -17.45
C LEU A 443 10.25 -5.55 -16.99
N LEU A 444 11.10 -6.42 -16.47
CA LEU A 444 12.45 -6.10 -15.98
C LEU A 444 13.51 -6.62 -16.95
N LYS A 445 14.58 -5.87 -17.12
CA LYS A 445 15.74 -6.29 -17.91
C LYS A 445 16.46 -7.49 -17.30
N ASP A 446 16.66 -7.45 -15.99
CA ASP A 446 17.50 -8.37 -15.23
C ASP A 446 16.70 -9.18 -14.21
N ASN A 447 17.17 -10.38 -13.83
CA ASN A 447 16.47 -11.29 -12.93
C ASN A 447 16.47 -10.80 -11.48
N PRO A 448 15.31 -10.40 -10.90
CA PRO A 448 15.23 -9.90 -9.54
C PRO A 448 15.44 -10.99 -8.48
N LEU A 449 15.34 -12.27 -8.81
CA LEU A 449 15.59 -13.36 -7.87
C LEU A 449 17.08 -13.65 -7.65
N THR A 450 17.93 -13.24 -8.59
CA THR A 450 19.40 -13.34 -8.42
C THR A 450 19.97 -12.18 -7.61
N ASP A 451 19.37 -11.02 -7.74
CA ASP A 451 19.70 -9.81 -7.00
C ASP A 451 18.46 -8.91 -6.97
N ILE A 452 17.95 -8.61 -5.78
CA ILE A 452 16.75 -7.78 -5.64
C ILE A 452 16.93 -6.36 -6.22
N ARG A 453 18.16 -5.85 -6.33
CA ARG A 453 18.46 -4.58 -7.00
C ARG A 453 18.02 -4.54 -8.46
N HIS A 454 17.91 -5.69 -9.11
CA HIS A 454 17.39 -5.83 -10.46
C HIS A 454 15.88 -5.47 -10.57
N SER A 455 15.15 -5.39 -9.47
CA SER A 455 13.79 -4.84 -9.47
C SER A 455 13.70 -3.41 -10.04
N ARG A 456 14.82 -2.65 -10.01
CA ARG A 456 14.92 -1.31 -10.61
C ARG A 456 15.09 -1.30 -12.12
N SER A 457 15.42 -2.44 -12.73
CA SER A 457 15.68 -2.55 -14.19
C SER A 457 14.39 -2.55 -15.02
N VAL A 458 13.46 -1.66 -14.67
CA VAL A 458 12.13 -1.52 -15.30
C VAL A 458 12.30 -1.09 -16.76
N GLU A 459 11.71 -1.84 -17.69
CA GLU A 459 11.71 -1.53 -19.12
C GLU A 459 10.32 -1.24 -19.67
N ALA A 460 9.29 -1.90 -19.11
CA ALA A 460 7.92 -1.63 -19.49
C ALA A 460 6.97 -1.90 -18.32
N VAL A 461 5.89 -1.14 -18.26
CA VAL A 461 4.84 -1.27 -17.25
C VAL A 461 3.48 -1.39 -17.93
N MET A 462 2.70 -2.36 -17.51
CA MET A 462 1.34 -2.61 -17.98
C MET A 462 0.34 -2.38 -16.83
N LEU A 463 -0.74 -1.70 -17.13
CA LEU A 463 -1.89 -1.54 -16.23
C LEU A 463 -3.14 -2.09 -16.93
N ALA A 464 -3.85 -2.98 -16.24
CA ALA A 464 -5.07 -3.61 -16.75
C ALA A 464 -4.98 -4.06 -18.22
N GLY A 465 -3.83 -4.61 -18.60
CA GLY A 465 -3.57 -5.15 -19.95
C GLY A 465 -3.06 -4.15 -20.99
N GLU A 466 -2.91 -2.87 -20.64
CA GLU A 466 -2.37 -1.84 -21.53
C GLU A 466 -0.98 -1.40 -21.11
N TRP A 467 -0.04 -1.33 -22.06
CA TRP A 467 1.29 -0.80 -21.81
C TRP A 467 1.23 0.72 -21.58
N VAL A 468 1.65 1.16 -20.39
CA VAL A 468 1.63 2.57 -19.98
C VAL A 468 3.02 3.21 -19.92
N ARG A 469 4.06 2.38 -19.83
CA ARG A 469 5.48 2.76 -19.96
C ARG A 469 6.19 1.71 -20.84
N LYS A 470 7.12 2.17 -21.72
CA LYS A 470 7.95 1.35 -22.61
C LYS A 470 9.29 2.04 -22.84
#